data_f936834e4df84c1b1968b4b501e04768
#
_entry.id   f936834e4df84c1b1968b4b501e04768
#
_cell.length_a   1.000
_cell.length_b   1.000
_cell.length_c   1.000
_cell.angle_alpha   90.00
_cell.angle_beta   90.00
_cell.angle_gamma   90.00
#
_symmetry.space_group_name_H-M   'P 1'
#
loop_
_entity.id
_entity.type
_entity.pdbx_description
1 polymer ?
#
loop_
_entity_poly.entity_id
_entity_poly.type
_entity_poly.pdbx_seq_one_letter_code
_entity_poly.pdbx_strand_id
1 'polypeptide(L)'
;MRKFYLIIATIFVVAACSAPTQNTDMGMSMDGEPDGPHTSVEWQVWAYSTAAPEFIAEGAAVYDAPGGNLLREGTNGWTCVPANPRGMSDPENGWVDPHEAMPACGDAEFFKWVIAYFNGTVPGDVMEKDGYAWMLHGDMGEDNTKPMVMNKEDAAEGHWIESGPHLMRTVSYTHLTLPTKA
;
A
#
# COMPACT_ATOMS: atom_id res chain seq x y z
N MET A 1 -80.70 -8.05 17.21
CA MET A 1 -79.48 -7.57 17.85
C MET A 1 -78.31 -8.07 17.03
N ARG A 2 -77.71 -7.24 16.17
CA ARG A 2 -76.56 -7.57 15.31
C ARG A 2 -75.27 -7.05 16.01
N LYS A 3 -74.41 -7.94 16.40
CA LYS A 3 -73.10 -7.62 16.99
C LYS A 3 -72.10 -7.30 15.85
N PHE A 4 -71.65 -6.03 15.77
CA PHE A 4 -70.57 -5.60 14.92
C PHE A 4 -69.24 -5.94 15.61
N TYR A 5 -68.42 -6.77 14.99
CA TYR A 5 -67.05 -6.97 15.39
C TYR A 5 -66.15 -5.99 14.60
N LEU A 6 -65.53 -5.10 15.35
CA LEU A 6 -64.54 -4.16 14.81
C LEU A 6 -63.21 -4.88 14.74
N ILE A 7 -62.73 -5.15 13.55
CA ILE A 7 -61.39 -5.72 13.32
C ILE A 7 -60.41 -4.54 13.23
N ILE A 8 -59.59 -4.36 14.25
CA ILE A 8 -58.46 -3.39 14.23
C ILE A 8 -57.31 -4.07 13.54
N ALA A 9 -57.01 -3.67 12.29
CA ALA A 9 -55.80 -4.09 11.57
C ALA A 9 -54.64 -3.22 12.04
N THR A 10 -53.76 -3.79 12.85
CA THR A 10 -52.50 -3.17 13.23
C THR A 10 -51.50 -3.31 12.06
N ILE A 11 -51.24 -2.19 11.39
CA ILE A 11 -50.19 -2.12 10.36
C ILE A 11 -48.83 -2.01 11.07
N PHE A 12 -48.05 -3.08 11.03
CA PHE A 12 -46.65 -3.05 11.41
C PHE A 12 -45.83 -2.40 10.28
N VAL A 13 -45.44 -1.14 10.46
CA VAL A 13 -44.44 -0.51 9.61
C VAL A 13 -43.06 -1.04 10.03
N VAL A 14 -42.53 -1.98 9.26
CA VAL A 14 -41.16 -2.42 9.41
C VAL A 14 -40.27 -1.34 8.79
N ALA A 15 -39.74 -0.44 9.60
CA ALA A 15 -38.67 0.46 9.18
C ALA A 15 -37.44 -0.39 8.91
N ALA A 16 -37.20 -0.70 7.64
CA ALA A 16 -35.91 -1.25 7.22
C ALA A 16 -34.85 -0.14 7.39
N CYS A 17 -34.09 -0.19 8.48
CA CYS A 17 -32.83 0.54 8.58
C CYS A 17 -31.89 -0.05 7.54
N SER A 18 -31.86 0.52 6.35
CA SER A 18 -30.75 0.35 5.43
C SER A 18 -29.53 0.99 6.11
N ALA A 19 -28.65 0.17 6.67
CA ALA A 19 -27.33 0.64 7.06
C ALA A 19 -26.68 1.22 5.79
N PRO A 20 -26.11 2.44 5.83
CA PRO A 20 -25.32 2.91 4.72
C PRO A 20 -24.21 1.89 4.52
N THR A 21 -24.17 1.26 3.36
CA THR A 21 -22.98 0.56 2.88
C THR A 21 -21.92 1.65 2.78
N GLN A 22 -21.08 1.77 3.80
CA GLN A 22 -19.84 2.48 3.65
C GLN A 22 -19.02 1.62 2.68
N ASN A 23 -19.14 1.92 1.39
CA ASN A 23 -18.02 1.74 0.49
C ASN A 23 -16.93 2.61 1.09
N THR A 24 -16.09 2.03 1.93
CA THR A 24 -14.75 2.52 2.16
C THR A 24 -14.01 2.27 0.85
N ASP A 25 -14.33 3.08 -0.13
CA ASP A 25 -13.43 3.39 -1.21
C ASP A 25 -12.27 4.12 -0.53
N MET A 26 -11.28 3.34 -0.05
CA MET A 26 -9.97 3.87 0.32
C MET A 26 -9.17 4.11 -0.96
N GLY A 27 -9.88 4.27 -2.08
CA GLY A 27 -9.33 4.77 -3.30
C GLY A 27 -8.86 6.19 -3.04
N MET A 28 -7.56 6.39 -3.04
CA MET A 28 -7.03 7.73 -3.18
C MET A 28 -7.65 8.33 -4.42
N SER A 29 -8.36 9.43 -4.21
CA SER A 29 -8.88 10.22 -5.30
C SER A 29 -7.70 10.59 -6.19
N MET A 30 -7.77 10.21 -7.47
CA MET A 30 -6.86 10.73 -8.50
C MET A 30 -7.11 12.22 -8.74
N ASP A 31 -8.08 12.81 -8.01
CA ASP A 31 -8.36 14.24 -7.97
C ASP A 31 -7.16 14.95 -7.35
N GLY A 32 -6.38 15.60 -8.18
CA GLY A 32 -5.18 16.32 -7.78
C GLY A 32 -3.90 15.82 -8.44
N GLU A 33 -3.98 14.89 -9.40
CA GLU A 33 -2.83 14.54 -10.22
C GLU A 33 -2.32 15.78 -10.96
N PRO A 34 -1.02 16.11 -10.82
CA PRO A 34 -0.44 17.24 -11.53
C PRO A 34 -0.46 17.04 -13.05
N ASP A 35 -0.80 18.11 -13.77
CA ASP A 35 -0.66 18.13 -15.23
C ASP A 35 0.82 18.06 -15.63
N GLY A 36 1.14 17.33 -16.70
CA GLY A 36 2.48 17.30 -17.27
C GLY A 36 3.08 15.90 -17.36
N PRO A 37 4.38 15.81 -17.69
CA PRO A 37 5.04 14.52 -17.85
C PRO A 37 5.24 13.84 -16.47
N HIS A 38 5.08 12.51 -16.45
CA HIS A 38 5.27 11.71 -15.23
C HIS A 38 6.74 11.62 -14.79
N THR A 39 7.65 12.17 -15.58
CA THR A 39 9.05 12.41 -15.17
C THR A 39 9.24 13.73 -14.42
N SER A 40 8.22 14.59 -14.30
CA SER A 40 8.32 15.84 -13.56
C SER A 40 8.44 15.62 -12.05
N VAL A 41 9.12 16.52 -11.36
CA VAL A 41 9.25 16.47 -9.90
C VAL A 41 7.88 16.55 -9.22
N GLU A 42 7.00 17.40 -9.73
CA GLU A 42 5.65 17.60 -9.22
C GLU A 42 4.84 16.30 -9.26
N TRP A 43 4.85 15.63 -10.41
CA TRP A 43 4.13 14.35 -10.54
C TRP A 43 4.74 13.26 -9.66
N GLN A 44 6.07 13.12 -9.64
CA GLN A 44 6.74 12.12 -8.82
C GLN A 44 6.49 12.33 -7.30
N VAL A 45 6.54 13.58 -6.84
CA VAL A 45 6.22 13.91 -5.44
C VAL A 45 4.78 13.53 -5.12
N TRP A 46 3.83 13.88 -5.99
CA TRP A 46 2.43 13.50 -5.82
C TRP A 46 2.25 11.98 -5.84
N ALA A 47 2.68 11.30 -6.90
CA ALA A 47 2.48 9.87 -7.08
C ALA A 47 3.09 9.03 -5.95
N TYR A 48 4.29 9.41 -5.48
CA TYR A 48 4.96 8.61 -4.46
C TYR A 48 4.45 8.91 -3.06
N SER A 49 4.15 10.16 -2.73
CA SER A 49 3.63 10.49 -1.40
C SER A 49 2.19 9.98 -1.21
N THR A 50 1.39 9.94 -2.27
CA THR A 50 0.02 9.43 -2.21
C THR A 50 -0.06 7.90 -2.01
N ALA A 51 1.07 7.19 -1.94
CA ALA A 51 1.12 5.81 -1.44
C ALA A 51 0.80 5.68 0.05
N ALA A 52 0.75 6.78 0.81
CA ALA A 52 0.39 6.80 2.22
C ALA A 52 -0.81 7.70 2.51
N PRO A 53 -1.50 7.51 3.65
CA PRO A 53 -2.52 8.44 4.10
C PRO A 53 -1.95 9.87 4.24
N GLU A 54 -2.80 10.87 4.03
CA GLU A 54 -2.43 12.29 4.01
C GLU A 54 -1.59 12.73 5.23
N PHE A 55 -1.97 12.29 6.44
CA PHE A 55 -1.25 12.62 7.68
C PHE A 55 0.20 12.08 7.74
N ILE A 56 0.56 11.13 6.87
CA ILE A 56 1.94 10.66 6.64
C ILE A 56 2.53 11.36 5.42
N ALA A 57 1.77 11.36 4.31
CA ALA A 57 2.20 11.85 3.02
C ALA A 57 2.70 13.30 3.06
N GLU A 58 2.01 14.19 3.78
CA GLU A 58 2.36 15.61 3.88
C GLU A 58 3.75 15.87 4.45
N GLY A 59 4.15 15.09 5.45
CA GLY A 59 5.44 15.26 6.14
C GLY A 59 6.54 14.30 5.67
N ALA A 60 6.27 13.40 4.73
CA ALA A 60 7.26 12.43 4.27
C ALA A 60 8.29 13.03 3.33
N ALA A 61 9.54 12.59 3.43
CA ALA A 61 10.54 12.82 2.40
C ALA A 61 10.18 12.04 1.13
N VAL A 62 10.48 12.59 -0.03
CA VAL A 62 10.24 11.90 -1.31
C VAL A 62 11.52 11.86 -2.12
N TYR A 63 11.85 10.69 -2.65
CA TYR A 63 13.02 10.48 -3.51
C TYR A 63 12.58 9.91 -4.86
N ASP A 64 13.36 10.19 -5.91
CA ASP A 64 13.11 9.71 -7.27
C ASP A 64 13.35 8.20 -7.44
N ALA A 65 14.16 7.61 -6.56
CA ALA A 65 14.45 6.19 -6.50
C ALA A 65 14.92 5.81 -5.07
N PRO A 66 14.95 4.53 -4.69
CA PRO A 66 15.62 4.08 -3.48
C PRO A 66 17.10 4.47 -3.50
N GLY A 67 17.51 5.35 -2.57
CA GLY A 67 18.88 5.91 -2.53
C GLY A 67 19.21 6.92 -3.64
N GLY A 68 18.22 7.40 -4.36
CA GLY A 68 18.35 8.40 -5.42
C GLY A 68 18.36 9.85 -4.93
N ASN A 69 17.87 10.75 -5.78
CA ASN A 69 17.85 12.18 -5.48
C ASN A 69 16.63 12.54 -4.62
N LEU A 70 16.84 13.46 -3.69
CA LEU A 70 15.77 14.02 -2.88
C LEU A 70 14.92 14.98 -3.73
N LEU A 71 13.61 14.70 -3.82
CA LEU A 71 12.64 15.53 -4.51
C LEU A 71 11.92 16.49 -3.55
N ARG A 72 11.65 16.02 -2.33
CA ARG A 72 10.99 16.79 -1.27
C ARG A 72 11.57 16.44 0.10
N GLU A 73 11.92 17.44 0.89
CA GLU A 73 12.32 17.28 2.29
C GLU A 73 11.18 16.72 3.15
N GLY A 74 11.52 15.91 4.14
CA GLY A 74 10.56 15.35 5.10
C GLY A 74 10.76 15.88 6.51
N THR A 75 9.69 15.81 7.31
CA THR A 75 9.67 16.30 8.71
C THR A 75 9.18 15.27 9.72
N ASN A 76 8.62 14.14 9.26
CA ASN A 76 7.96 13.15 10.12
C ASN A 76 8.68 11.80 10.22
N GLY A 77 9.84 11.66 9.57
CA GLY A 77 10.65 10.43 9.60
C GLY A 77 10.16 9.34 8.63
N TRP A 78 9.16 9.63 7.80
CA TRP A 78 8.72 8.76 6.72
C TRP A 78 9.38 9.14 5.41
N THR A 79 9.58 8.14 4.55
CA THR A 79 10.18 8.33 3.22
C THR A 79 9.34 7.59 2.19
N CYS A 80 9.03 8.26 1.07
CA CYS A 80 8.30 7.71 -0.05
C CYS A 80 9.21 7.57 -1.27
N VAL A 81 9.18 6.40 -1.91
CA VAL A 81 9.99 6.08 -3.09
C VAL A 81 9.17 5.21 -4.06
N PRO A 82 9.47 5.24 -5.38
CA PRO A 82 8.98 4.20 -6.27
C PRO A 82 9.67 2.86 -5.90
N ALA A 83 8.93 1.77 -5.86
CA ALA A 83 9.44 0.47 -5.45
C ALA A 83 9.32 -0.60 -6.52
N ASN A 84 8.91 -0.27 -7.75
CA ASN A 84 8.86 -1.22 -8.85
C ASN A 84 10.27 -1.63 -9.30
N PRO A 85 10.70 -2.87 -9.05
CA PRO A 85 12.05 -3.31 -9.38
C PRO A 85 12.29 -3.49 -10.89
N ARG A 86 11.21 -3.46 -11.70
CA ARG A 86 11.29 -3.60 -13.16
C ARG A 86 11.70 -2.30 -13.85
N GLY A 87 11.58 -1.16 -13.13
CA GLY A 87 11.76 0.16 -13.71
C GLY A 87 10.54 0.61 -14.50
N MET A 88 10.63 1.78 -15.09
CA MET A 88 9.58 2.39 -15.92
C MET A 88 9.41 1.64 -17.23
N SER A 89 8.18 1.35 -17.63
CA SER A 89 7.88 0.78 -18.94
C SER A 89 8.16 1.79 -20.08
N ASP A 90 8.04 3.08 -19.80
CA ASP A 90 8.41 4.18 -20.70
C ASP A 90 9.40 5.15 -20.02
N PRO A 91 10.74 4.91 -20.15
CA PRO A 91 11.74 5.77 -19.51
C PRO A 91 11.74 7.22 -20.02
N GLU A 92 11.19 7.51 -21.20
CA GLU A 92 11.12 8.85 -21.77
C GLU A 92 9.98 9.66 -21.15
N ASN A 93 8.80 9.04 -20.99
CA ASN A 93 7.60 9.70 -20.48
C ASN A 93 7.35 9.45 -18.98
N GLY A 94 8.06 8.52 -18.38
CA GLY A 94 7.93 8.15 -16.98
C GLY A 94 7.03 6.95 -16.75
N TRP A 95 6.54 6.80 -15.53
CA TRP A 95 5.57 5.77 -15.15
C TRP A 95 4.24 6.00 -15.86
N VAL A 96 3.54 4.95 -16.25
CA VAL A 96 2.20 5.05 -16.83
C VAL A 96 1.23 5.66 -15.82
N ASP A 97 1.33 5.23 -14.56
CA ASP A 97 0.51 5.69 -13.45
C ASP A 97 1.20 5.39 -12.09
N PRO A 98 0.64 5.84 -10.96
CA PRO A 98 1.20 5.53 -9.65
C PRO A 98 1.20 4.02 -9.31
N HIS A 99 0.27 3.23 -9.87
CA HIS A 99 0.25 1.79 -9.64
C HIS A 99 1.47 1.10 -10.27
N GLU A 100 1.86 1.51 -11.50
CA GLU A 100 3.08 1.00 -12.12
C GLU A 100 4.33 1.35 -11.31
N ALA A 101 4.38 2.55 -10.74
CA ALA A 101 5.51 2.96 -9.89
C ALA A 101 5.62 2.12 -8.61
N MET A 102 4.53 1.46 -8.17
CA MET A 102 4.45 0.69 -6.93
C MET A 102 5.00 1.46 -5.72
N PRO A 103 4.64 2.75 -5.49
CA PRO A 103 5.33 3.54 -4.52
C PRO A 103 5.08 3.03 -3.10
N ALA A 104 6.14 3.05 -2.29
CA ALA A 104 6.11 2.71 -0.88
C ALA A 104 6.50 3.91 -0.03
N CYS A 105 5.69 4.23 0.98
CA CYS A 105 6.02 5.17 2.02
C CYS A 105 6.34 4.39 3.30
N GLY A 106 7.62 4.30 3.67
CA GLY A 106 8.08 3.52 4.80
C GLY A 106 8.76 4.35 5.88
N ASP A 107 8.82 3.80 7.09
CA ASP A 107 9.67 4.31 8.15
C ASP A 107 11.12 3.81 8.01
N ALA A 108 12.03 4.29 8.85
CA ALA A 108 13.43 3.92 8.77
C ALA A 108 13.68 2.41 8.98
N GLU A 109 12.88 1.74 9.81
CA GLU A 109 13.02 0.32 10.08
C GLU A 109 12.58 -0.53 8.89
N PHE A 110 11.51 -0.11 8.19
CA PHE A 110 11.11 -0.73 6.94
C PHE A 110 12.24 -0.72 5.91
N PHE A 111 12.92 0.42 5.72
CA PHE A 111 14.02 0.50 4.77
C PHE A 111 15.26 -0.31 5.19
N LYS A 112 15.53 -0.45 6.48
CA LYS A 112 16.57 -1.40 6.97
C LYS A 112 16.21 -2.82 6.56
N TRP A 113 14.94 -3.22 6.70
CA TRP A 113 14.44 -4.53 6.28
C TRP A 113 14.62 -4.74 4.77
N VAL A 114 14.19 -3.77 3.96
CA VAL A 114 14.30 -3.83 2.49
C VAL A 114 15.75 -4.01 2.06
N ILE A 115 16.66 -3.19 2.60
CA ILE A 115 18.10 -3.28 2.28
C ILE A 115 18.66 -4.65 2.66
N ALA A 116 18.33 -5.17 3.83
CA ALA A 116 18.78 -6.49 4.28
C ALA A 116 18.23 -7.60 3.37
N TYR A 117 16.94 -7.53 3.01
CA TYR A 117 16.31 -8.50 2.13
C TYR A 117 16.98 -8.57 0.77
N PHE A 118 17.23 -7.44 0.11
CA PHE A 118 17.90 -7.40 -1.19
C PHE A 118 19.38 -7.79 -1.13
N ASN A 119 20.05 -7.58 -0.01
CA ASN A 119 21.44 -8.01 0.21
C ASN A 119 21.57 -9.47 0.65
N GLY A 120 20.45 -10.18 0.85
CA GLY A 120 20.45 -11.56 1.33
C GLY A 120 20.96 -11.70 2.77
N THR A 121 20.86 -10.64 3.57
CA THR A 121 21.17 -10.66 5.01
C THR A 121 19.89 -10.86 5.83
N VAL A 122 20.06 -11.25 7.10
CA VAL A 122 18.91 -11.44 7.98
C VAL A 122 18.36 -10.09 8.43
N PRO A 123 17.13 -9.72 8.05
CA PRO A 123 16.60 -8.40 8.40
C PRO A 123 16.55 -8.13 9.90
N GLY A 124 16.26 -9.14 10.72
CA GLY A 124 16.23 -9.01 12.18
C GLY A 124 17.54 -8.61 12.84
N ASP A 125 18.69 -8.81 12.16
CA ASP A 125 20.00 -8.42 12.67
C ASP A 125 20.27 -6.91 12.56
N VAL A 126 19.49 -6.20 11.72
CA VAL A 126 19.69 -4.76 11.45
C VAL A 126 18.56 -3.89 11.94
N MET A 127 17.40 -4.48 12.26
CA MET A 127 16.22 -3.77 12.77
C MET A 127 16.23 -3.69 14.29
N GLU A 128 15.89 -2.55 14.84
CA GLU A 128 15.73 -2.34 16.28
C GLU A 128 14.29 -2.61 16.76
N LYS A 129 13.33 -2.45 15.87
CA LYS A 129 11.89 -2.65 16.09
C LYS A 129 11.20 -2.98 14.77
N ASP A 130 9.93 -3.29 14.83
CA ASP A 130 9.13 -3.51 13.62
C ASP A 130 9.04 -2.22 12.78
N GLY A 131 9.12 -2.39 11.47
CA GLY A 131 8.96 -1.33 10.49
C GLY A 131 7.59 -1.38 9.82
N TYR A 132 7.18 -0.27 9.25
CA TYR A 132 5.90 -0.14 8.53
C TYR A 132 6.07 0.59 7.22
N ALA A 133 5.30 0.17 6.21
CA ALA A 133 5.19 0.89 4.94
C ALA A 133 3.79 0.82 4.37
N TRP A 134 3.33 1.93 3.83
CA TRP A 134 2.09 2.04 3.08
C TRP A 134 2.36 1.90 1.59
N MET A 135 1.48 1.15 0.90
CA MET A 135 1.43 1.03 -0.55
C MET A 135 -0.02 1.14 -1.02
N LEU A 136 -0.60 2.36 -0.91
CA LEU A 136 -2.02 2.57 -1.23
C LEU A 136 -2.34 2.49 -2.73
N HIS A 137 -1.33 2.54 -3.59
CA HIS A 137 -1.50 2.24 -5.02
C HIS A 137 -1.40 0.75 -5.34
N GLY A 138 -1.11 -0.10 -4.33
CA GLY A 138 -0.90 -1.54 -4.52
C GLY A 138 0.41 -1.85 -5.23
N ASP A 139 0.55 -3.10 -5.69
CA ASP A 139 1.69 -3.57 -6.47
C ASP A 139 1.25 -4.31 -7.74
N MET A 140 2.15 -4.38 -8.71
CA MET A 140 1.94 -5.12 -9.96
C MET A 140 2.31 -6.60 -9.84
N GLY A 141 2.52 -7.08 -8.64
CA GLY A 141 2.92 -8.45 -8.34
C GLY A 141 4.41 -8.64 -8.14
N GLU A 142 4.72 -9.54 -7.23
CA GLU A 142 6.08 -9.95 -6.89
C GLU A 142 6.09 -11.40 -6.36
N ASP A 143 7.24 -12.05 -6.41
CA ASP A 143 7.45 -13.31 -5.68
C ASP A 143 7.74 -12.98 -4.22
N ASN A 144 6.79 -13.31 -3.34
CA ASN A 144 6.88 -13.01 -1.91
C ASN A 144 8.03 -13.75 -1.18
N THR A 145 8.76 -14.61 -1.85
CA THR A 145 9.83 -15.44 -1.26
C THR A 145 11.20 -15.19 -1.86
N LYS A 146 11.26 -14.57 -3.03
CA LYS A 146 12.51 -14.35 -3.76
C LYS A 146 12.56 -12.93 -4.33
N PRO A 147 13.47 -12.09 -3.84
CA PRO A 147 13.69 -10.79 -4.45
C PRO A 147 14.12 -10.96 -5.91
N MET A 148 13.78 -9.99 -6.75
CA MET A 148 14.20 -9.93 -8.16
C MET A 148 13.59 -10.98 -9.10
N VAL A 149 12.52 -11.66 -8.73
CA VAL A 149 11.66 -12.38 -9.67
C VAL A 149 10.72 -11.36 -10.31
N MET A 150 10.97 -11.06 -11.59
CA MET A 150 10.34 -9.92 -12.27
C MET A 150 9.04 -10.27 -12.97
N ASN A 151 8.79 -11.55 -13.24
CA ASN A 151 7.63 -12.00 -13.99
C ASN A 151 6.92 -13.14 -13.26
N LYS A 152 5.62 -13.22 -13.42
CA LYS A 152 4.77 -14.25 -12.83
C LYS A 152 5.19 -15.67 -13.25
N GLU A 153 5.63 -15.81 -14.49
CA GLU A 153 6.05 -17.08 -15.08
C GLU A 153 7.34 -17.62 -14.46
N ASP A 154 8.17 -16.74 -13.89
CA ASP A 154 9.44 -17.10 -13.26
C ASP A 154 9.26 -17.42 -11.76
N ALA A 155 8.11 -17.09 -11.19
CA ALA A 155 7.78 -17.38 -9.80
C ALA A 155 7.39 -18.85 -9.61
N ALA A 156 7.69 -19.42 -8.45
CA ALA A 156 7.18 -20.73 -8.11
C ALA A 156 5.65 -20.69 -7.93
N GLU A 157 4.99 -21.82 -8.16
CA GLU A 157 3.53 -21.92 -8.03
C GLU A 157 3.05 -21.45 -6.65
N GLY A 158 2.11 -20.50 -6.66
CA GLY A 158 1.55 -19.91 -5.44
C GLY A 158 2.42 -18.86 -4.74
N HIS A 159 3.59 -18.52 -5.29
CA HIS A 159 4.48 -17.50 -4.70
C HIS A 159 4.26 -16.09 -5.25
N TRP A 160 3.68 -15.97 -6.44
CA TRP A 160 3.35 -14.66 -7.01
C TRP A 160 2.13 -14.05 -6.33
N ILE A 161 2.29 -12.85 -5.82
CA ILE A 161 1.24 -12.11 -5.14
C ILE A 161 1.09 -10.76 -5.82
N GLU A 162 -0.13 -10.39 -6.14
CA GLU A 162 -0.54 -9.06 -6.60
C GLU A 162 -1.41 -8.48 -5.48
N SER A 163 -0.93 -7.44 -4.83
CA SER A 163 -1.64 -6.84 -3.69
C SER A 163 -2.30 -5.53 -4.09
N GLY A 164 -3.58 -5.36 -3.74
CA GLY A 164 -4.23 -4.05 -3.77
C GLY A 164 -3.66 -3.10 -2.72
N PRO A 165 -4.34 -1.96 -2.46
CA PRO A 165 -3.93 -1.03 -1.41
C PRO A 165 -3.71 -1.72 -0.07
N HIS A 166 -2.53 -1.55 0.53
CA HIS A 166 -2.19 -2.26 1.78
C HIS A 166 -1.18 -1.51 2.65
N LEU A 167 -1.08 -1.97 3.89
CA LEU A 167 -0.04 -1.62 4.85
C LEU A 167 0.82 -2.86 5.09
N MET A 168 2.12 -2.74 4.93
CA MET A 168 3.10 -3.77 5.29
C MET A 168 3.62 -3.54 6.72
N ARG A 169 3.81 -4.63 7.45
CA ARG A 169 4.57 -4.66 8.69
C ARG A 169 5.76 -5.60 8.51
N THR A 170 6.96 -5.06 8.58
CA THR A 170 8.19 -5.83 8.63
C THR A 170 8.55 -6.11 10.08
N VAL A 171 8.80 -7.38 10.40
CA VAL A 171 9.03 -7.79 11.78
C VAL A 171 10.53 -7.89 12.08
N SER A 172 10.95 -7.28 13.18
CA SER A 172 12.32 -7.33 13.67
C SER A 172 12.71 -8.71 14.25
N TYR A 173 11.74 -9.58 14.48
CA TYR A 173 11.93 -10.88 15.13
C TYR A 173 11.40 -12.02 14.28
N THR A 174 12.29 -12.88 13.78
CA THR A 174 11.92 -14.05 12.95
C THR A 174 11.76 -15.35 13.74
N HIS A 175 11.53 -15.31 15.06
CA HIS A 175 11.17 -16.49 15.84
C HIS A 175 9.65 -16.65 16.00
N LEU A 176 8.97 -16.92 14.90
CA LEU A 176 7.74 -17.69 14.97
C LEU A 176 8.12 -19.16 15.20
N THR A 177 8.42 -19.52 16.44
CA THR A 177 8.32 -20.91 16.85
C THR A 177 6.84 -21.25 16.82
N LEU A 178 6.39 -21.85 15.72
CA LEU A 178 5.11 -22.53 15.71
C LEU A 178 5.16 -23.56 16.86
N PRO A 179 4.14 -23.62 17.74
CA PRO A 179 4.09 -24.67 18.75
C PRO A 179 4.09 -26.01 18.01
N THR A 180 5.19 -26.73 18.10
CA THR A 180 5.25 -28.13 17.69
C THR A 180 4.23 -28.87 18.54
N LYS A 181 3.16 -29.34 17.91
CA LYS A 181 2.21 -30.24 18.52
C LYS A 181 3.01 -31.46 19.01
N ALA A 182 3.10 -31.60 20.34
CA ALA A 182 3.56 -32.83 20.97
C ALA A 182 2.53 -33.96 20.79
#